data_f0c0e8f523920ee5e6607e837a190ba6
#
_entry.id   f0c0e8f523920ee5e6607e837a190ba6
#
_cell.length_a   1.000
_cell.length_b   1.000
_cell.length_c   1.000
_cell.angle_alpha   90.00
_cell.angle_beta   90.00
_cell.angle_gamma   90.00
#
_symmetry.space_group_name_H-M   'P 1'
#
loop_
_entity.id
_entity.type
_entity.pdbx_description
1 polymer ?
#
loop_
_entity_poly.entity_id
_entity_poly.type
_entity_poly.pdbx_seq_one_letter_code
_entity_poly.pdbx_strand_id
1 'polypeptide(L)'
;MSTGRAIEAVTQALRAGLASVSPVTARPLDRARTGAANGPQLNLYLYDVAPNAAWRNLEPPTQAGGGIGLHPPLALDLRYLLTAYGDGDDEIAAHKLLGEAMQVLHDGAVLARAGLKGVLAEAGVHLQPDRVRLTPVHLGTDEQSRLWTAFQTNYRISVAYQVSVVLIDTLDPPAAPLPVLKRGRAPVDEQGRDEGVPAGASAGPRLDRVTVEAWRGNDSVPSRTGDRLVVEGAGLTGGPVRARFAHPRLAQPIWADAAPGSTAERVLLLVPAALPAGFATLMLAVGPPEGPRITSNALPLPVAVRLGRPSVLPGAGRPGTVRVTVPSDRLLVDDQAVLLLADGRQTAPNTRVRAGAVLSFDLPHTGAAGAVVTLRLRVDGVDSVPLPEPDPAKPLPTRFDPVQQVVLP
;
A
#
# COMPACT_ATOMS: atom_id res chain seq x y z
N MET A 1 7.54 -15.44 6.01
CA MET A 1 8.99 -15.30 5.91
C MET A 1 9.46 -15.93 4.62
N SER A 2 10.28 -15.23 3.85
CA SER A 2 10.80 -15.69 2.57
C SER A 2 12.09 -16.50 2.81
N THR A 3 12.24 -17.63 2.14
CA THR A 3 13.36 -18.55 2.36
C THR A 3 14.41 -18.43 1.26
N GLY A 4 15.55 -19.13 1.40
CA GLY A 4 16.58 -19.24 0.36
C GLY A 4 16.07 -19.77 -1.00
N ARG A 5 14.86 -20.34 -1.04
CA ARG A 5 14.19 -20.79 -2.28
C ARG A 5 13.46 -19.67 -3.04
N ALA A 6 13.58 -18.41 -2.59
CA ALA A 6 12.94 -17.28 -3.21
C ALA A 6 13.32 -17.08 -4.69
N ILE A 7 14.61 -17.30 -5.04
CA ILE A 7 15.11 -17.20 -6.41
C ILE A 7 14.43 -18.26 -7.30
N GLU A 8 14.33 -19.50 -6.80
CA GLU A 8 13.64 -20.59 -7.49
C GLU A 8 12.16 -20.23 -7.75
N ALA A 9 11.46 -19.76 -6.72
CA ALA A 9 10.04 -19.40 -6.81
C ALA A 9 9.78 -18.32 -7.88
N VAL A 10 10.61 -17.29 -7.93
CA VAL A 10 10.52 -16.23 -8.93
C VAL A 10 10.77 -16.79 -10.34
N THR A 11 11.82 -17.58 -10.52
CA THR A 11 12.12 -18.21 -11.82
C THR A 11 10.97 -19.08 -12.30
N GLN A 12 10.40 -19.89 -11.41
CA GLN A 12 9.26 -20.75 -11.75
C GLN A 12 7.99 -19.93 -12.04
N ALA A 13 7.74 -18.84 -11.32
CA ALA A 13 6.59 -17.98 -11.58
C ALA A 13 6.67 -17.30 -12.95
N LEU A 14 7.84 -16.80 -13.33
CA LEU A 14 8.07 -16.25 -14.67
C LEU A 14 7.89 -17.30 -15.77
N ARG A 15 8.42 -18.51 -15.56
CA ARG A 15 8.21 -19.64 -16.48
C ARG A 15 6.74 -19.98 -16.64
N ALA A 16 6.01 -20.06 -15.55
CA ALA A 16 4.57 -20.34 -15.57
C ALA A 16 3.78 -19.25 -16.32
N GLY A 17 4.12 -17.99 -16.13
CA GLY A 17 3.52 -16.88 -16.85
C GLY A 17 3.76 -16.95 -18.37
N LEU A 18 4.97 -17.31 -18.77
CA LEU A 18 5.34 -17.42 -20.19
C LEU A 18 4.86 -18.73 -20.85
N ALA A 19 4.45 -19.72 -20.08
CA ALA A 19 4.01 -21.02 -20.61
C ALA A 19 2.79 -20.95 -21.53
N SER A 20 2.00 -19.87 -21.44
CA SER A 20 0.88 -19.58 -22.35
C SER A 20 1.32 -19.24 -23.77
N VAL A 21 2.57 -18.79 -23.94
CA VAL A 21 3.13 -18.39 -25.24
C VAL A 21 3.82 -19.56 -25.93
N SER A 22 4.72 -20.26 -25.20
CA SER A 22 5.51 -21.37 -25.74
C SER A 22 6.14 -22.17 -24.60
N PRO A 23 6.66 -23.40 -24.84
CA PRO A 23 7.50 -24.10 -23.88
C PRO A 23 8.68 -23.24 -23.41
N VAL A 24 8.86 -23.13 -22.09
CA VAL A 24 9.90 -22.30 -21.46
C VAL A 24 10.93 -23.15 -20.73
N THR A 25 12.19 -22.98 -21.11
CA THR A 25 13.32 -23.55 -20.36
C THR A 25 14.00 -22.49 -19.50
N ALA A 26 14.67 -22.90 -18.44
CA ALA A 26 15.54 -22.06 -17.62
C ALA A 26 16.91 -22.72 -17.56
N ARG A 27 17.67 -22.57 -18.64
CA ARG A 27 18.96 -23.26 -18.83
C ARG A 27 20.03 -22.27 -19.26
N PRO A 28 21.31 -22.59 -19.04
CA PRO A 28 22.42 -21.83 -19.62
C PRO A 28 22.31 -21.75 -21.14
N LEU A 29 22.84 -20.67 -21.73
CA LEU A 29 22.64 -20.36 -23.14
C LEU A 29 23.17 -21.43 -24.10
N ASP A 30 24.27 -22.10 -23.73
CA ASP A 30 24.86 -23.22 -24.48
C ASP A 30 23.99 -24.48 -24.49
N ARG A 31 23.10 -24.62 -23.53
CA ARG A 31 22.20 -25.79 -23.36
C ARG A 31 20.73 -25.42 -23.42
N ALA A 32 20.43 -24.20 -23.84
CA ALA A 32 19.06 -23.71 -23.92
C ALA A 32 18.19 -24.56 -24.84
N ARG A 33 18.78 -25.01 -25.96
CA ARG A 33 18.15 -25.87 -26.95
C ARG A 33 18.85 -27.24 -26.93
N THR A 34 18.26 -28.21 -26.25
CA THR A 34 18.84 -29.60 -26.16
C THR A 34 17.91 -30.59 -26.82
N GLY A 35 18.49 -31.41 -27.70
CA GLY A 35 17.80 -32.52 -28.38
C GLY A 35 17.22 -32.15 -29.73
N ALA A 36 16.56 -33.13 -30.37
CA ALA A 36 15.97 -33.03 -31.71
C ALA A 36 14.69 -32.17 -31.78
N ALA A 37 14.34 -31.47 -30.69
CA ALA A 37 13.17 -30.59 -30.66
C ALA A 37 13.48 -29.28 -31.33
N ASN A 38 13.16 -29.17 -32.64
CA ASN A 38 13.30 -27.96 -33.44
C ASN A 38 12.07 -27.04 -33.36
N GLY A 39 11.15 -27.28 -32.42
CA GLY A 39 9.95 -26.45 -32.26
C GLY A 39 10.21 -25.11 -31.61
N PRO A 40 9.19 -24.22 -31.61
CA PRO A 40 9.28 -22.92 -30.99
C PRO A 40 9.49 -23.04 -29.47
N GLN A 41 10.40 -22.25 -28.92
CA GLN A 41 10.81 -22.33 -27.51
C GLN A 41 11.28 -20.97 -26.99
N LEU A 42 11.00 -20.71 -25.73
CA LEU A 42 11.59 -19.62 -24.95
C LEU A 42 12.63 -20.18 -23.99
N ASN A 43 13.69 -19.42 -23.75
CA ASN A 43 14.62 -19.70 -22.65
C ASN A 43 14.75 -18.46 -21.75
N LEU A 44 14.55 -18.66 -20.47
CA LEU A 44 14.68 -17.65 -19.43
C LEU A 44 15.90 -17.99 -18.57
N TYR A 45 17.01 -17.33 -18.81
CA TYR A 45 18.27 -17.58 -18.13
C TYR A 45 18.56 -16.51 -17.08
N LEU A 46 18.73 -16.90 -15.81
CA LEU A 46 19.21 -16.02 -14.73
C LEU A 46 20.73 -15.86 -14.91
N TYR A 47 21.16 -14.67 -15.36
CA TYR A 47 22.57 -14.42 -15.65
C TYR A 47 23.29 -13.61 -14.58
N ASP A 48 22.55 -12.91 -13.71
CA ASP A 48 23.13 -12.11 -12.64
C ASP A 48 22.21 -12.01 -11.42
N VAL A 49 22.81 -11.96 -10.24
CA VAL A 49 22.14 -11.75 -8.95
C VAL A 49 22.91 -10.69 -8.19
N ALA A 50 22.31 -9.53 -8.01
CA ALA A 50 22.94 -8.40 -7.34
C ALA A 50 22.21 -8.00 -6.06
N PRO A 51 22.89 -7.51 -5.02
CA PRO A 51 22.23 -6.91 -3.86
C PRO A 51 21.47 -5.65 -4.25
N ASN A 52 20.24 -5.50 -3.75
CA ASN A 52 19.44 -4.30 -3.96
C ASN A 52 19.91 -3.16 -3.06
N ALA A 53 20.46 -2.08 -3.65
CA ALA A 53 21.04 -0.98 -2.93
C ALA A 53 20.03 -0.15 -2.13
N ALA A 54 18.79 -0.03 -2.62
CA ALA A 54 17.75 0.75 -1.95
C ALA A 54 17.31 0.08 -0.64
N TRP A 55 17.10 -1.24 -0.67
CA TRP A 55 16.72 -2.00 0.51
C TRP A 55 17.86 -2.21 1.52
N ARG A 56 19.09 -2.18 1.07
CA ARG A 56 20.26 -2.34 1.95
C ARG A 56 20.37 -1.24 3.00
N ASN A 57 19.87 -0.04 2.71
CA ASN A 57 19.94 1.13 3.59
C ASN A 57 18.63 1.39 4.35
N LEU A 58 17.61 0.54 4.21
CA LEU A 58 16.40 0.65 5.00
C LEU A 58 16.67 0.11 6.40
N GLU A 59 16.28 0.89 7.40
CA GLU A 59 16.25 0.37 8.77
C GLU A 59 15.25 -0.80 8.83
N PRO A 60 15.63 -1.93 9.47
CA PRO A 60 14.67 -3.00 9.67
C PRO A 60 13.46 -2.46 10.42
N PRO A 61 12.23 -2.87 10.08
CA PRO A 61 11.05 -2.43 10.80
C PRO A 61 11.21 -2.79 12.27
N THR A 62 11.31 -1.76 13.11
CA THR A 62 11.29 -1.94 14.56
C THR A 62 9.92 -2.49 14.91
N GLN A 63 9.84 -3.77 15.24
CA GLN A 63 8.61 -4.31 15.82
C GLN A 63 8.32 -3.52 17.10
N ALA A 64 7.10 -3.00 17.20
CA ALA A 64 6.59 -2.39 18.42
C ALA A 64 6.70 -3.42 19.57
N GLY A 65 7.76 -3.33 20.36
CA GLY A 65 8.09 -4.32 21.40
C GLY A 65 9.58 -4.37 21.74
N GLY A 66 10.41 -3.52 21.15
CA GLY A 66 11.81 -3.35 21.57
C GLY A 66 12.75 -4.53 21.25
N GLY A 67 12.40 -5.37 20.30
CA GLY A 67 13.28 -6.42 19.79
C GLY A 67 14.44 -5.80 19.01
N ILE A 68 15.56 -5.57 19.67
CA ILE A 68 16.84 -5.26 19.03
C ILE A 68 17.40 -6.59 18.51
N GLY A 69 17.57 -6.71 17.19
CA GLY A 69 18.27 -7.86 16.63
C GLY A 69 17.61 -8.55 15.44
N LEU A 70 16.74 -7.87 14.71
CA LEU A 70 16.36 -8.36 13.38
C LEU A 70 17.52 -8.06 12.43
N HIS A 71 18.19 -9.08 11.96
CA HIS A 71 19.05 -8.93 10.79
C HIS A 71 18.18 -8.51 9.60
N PRO A 72 18.56 -7.47 8.86
CA PRO A 72 17.81 -7.07 7.68
C PRO A 72 17.77 -8.24 6.69
N PRO A 73 16.65 -8.43 5.97
CA PRO A 73 16.56 -9.46 4.95
C PRO A 73 17.60 -9.20 3.86
N LEU A 74 18.11 -10.27 3.27
CA LEU A 74 18.95 -10.16 2.08
C LEU A 74 18.05 -9.76 0.90
N ALA A 75 18.20 -8.54 0.45
CA ALA A 75 17.44 -7.98 -0.66
C ALA A 75 18.21 -8.14 -1.97
N LEU A 76 17.59 -8.74 -2.97
CA LEU A 76 18.21 -9.11 -4.24
C LEU A 76 17.46 -8.55 -5.43
N ASP A 77 18.23 -8.17 -6.44
CA ASP A 77 17.81 -7.95 -7.82
C ASP A 77 18.26 -9.14 -8.67
N LEU A 78 17.31 -9.78 -9.34
CA LEU A 78 17.58 -10.91 -10.22
C LEU A 78 17.52 -10.44 -11.67
N ARG A 79 18.56 -10.74 -12.45
CA ARG A 79 18.62 -10.37 -13.86
C ARG A 79 18.49 -11.57 -14.77
N TYR A 80 17.47 -11.55 -15.60
CA TYR A 80 17.14 -12.61 -16.54
C TYR A 80 17.36 -12.19 -17.98
N LEU A 81 17.86 -13.09 -18.79
CA LEU A 81 17.92 -12.97 -20.24
C LEU A 81 16.83 -13.85 -20.86
N LEU A 82 15.91 -13.24 -21.58
CA LEU A 82 14.88 -13.92 -22.34
C LEU A 82 15.32 -14.06 -23.79
N THR A 83 15.40 -15.29 -24.27
CA THR A 83 15.78 -15.63 -25.64
C THR A 83 14.67 -16.47 -26.29
N ALA A 84 14.33 -16.18 -27.52
CA ALA A 84 13.35 -16.94 -28.31
C ALA A 84 14.03 -17.75 -29.40
N TYR A 85 13.51 -18.93 -29.65
CA TYR A 85 13.93 -19.84 -30.71
C TYR A 85 12.73 -20.17 -31.59
N GLY A 86 12.81 -19.83 -32.87
CA GLY A 86 11.79 -20.19 -33.85
C GLY A 86 11.79 -21.65 -34.21
N ASP A 87 10.77 -22.08 -34.89
CA ASP A 87 10.72 -23.42 -35.49
C ASP A 87 11.77 -23.53 -36.62
N GLY A 88 12.53 -24.60 -36.62
CA GLY A 88 13.58 -24.82 -37.64
C GLY A 88 14.65 -23.71 -37.71
N ASP A 89 14.89 -22.95 -36.64
CA ASP A 89 15.76 -21.75 -36.63
C ASP A 89 15.25 -20.56 -37.46
N ASP A 90 13.93 -20.47 -37.71
CA ASP A 90 13.33 -19.30 -38.38
C ASP A 90 13.36 -18.10 -37.41
N GLU A 91 14.14 -17.08 -37.81
CA GLU A 91 14.28 -15.84 -37.01
C GLU A 91 13.01 -14.98 -37.01
N ILE A 92 12.17 -15.02 -38.04
CA ILE A 92 10.90 -14.27 -38.06
C ILE A 92 9.93 -14.90 -37.05
N ALA A 93 9.87 -16.21 -36.98
CA ALA A 93 9.10 -16.93 -35.99
C ALA A 93 9.64 -16.67 -34.56
N ALA A 94 10.95 -16.57 -34.40
CA ALA A 94 11.57 -16.20 -33.11
C ALA A 94 11.22 -14.76 -32.70
N HIS A 95 11.23 -13.80 -33.61
CA HIS A 95 10.86 -12.40 -33.33
C HIS A 95 9.39 -12.28 -32.90
N LYS A 96 8.48 -12.99 -33.58
CA LYS A 96 7.06 -13.05 -33.18
C LYS A 96 6.93 -13.58 -31.76
N LEU A 97 7.57 -14.71 -31.48
CA LEU A 97 7.53 -15.37 -30.19
C LEU A 97 8.11 -14.48 -29.07
N LEU A 98 9.20 -13.76 -29.35
CA LEU A 98 9.80 -12.81 -28.43
C LEU A 98 8.85 -11.66 -28.13
N GLY A 99 8.20 -11.10 -29.15
CA GLY A 99 7.22 -10.02 -28.99
C GLY A 99 6.01 -10.43 -28.12
N GLU A 100 5.45 -11.60 -28.37
CA GLU A 100 4.36 -12.17 -27.56
C GLU A 100 4.78 -12.38 -26.09
N ALA A 101 5.98 -12.92 -25.87
CA ALA A 101 6.55 -13.09 -24.54
C ALA A 101 6.78 -11.76 -23.81
N MET A 102 7.29 -10.76 -24.51
CA MET A 102 7.48 -9.41 -23.97
C MET A 102 6.14 -8.76 -23.60
N GLN A 103 5.10 -8.97 -24.38
CA GLN A 103 3.75 -8.47 -24.07
C GLN A 103 3.22 -9.11 -22.78
N VAL A 104 3.30 -10.42 -22.63
CA VAL A 104 2.88 -11.14 -21.41
C VAL A 104 3.64 -10.65 -20.19
N LEU A 105 4.95 -10.44 -20.29
CA LEU A 105 5.75 -9.94 -19.18
C LEU A 105 5.47 -8.46 -18.88
N HIS A 106 5.12 -7.65 -19.86
CA HIS A 106 4.71 -6.27 -19.66
C HIS A 106 3.38 -6.17 -18.94
N ASP A 107 2.38 -6.93 -19.36
CA ASP A 107 1.06 -6.96 -18.75
C ASP A 107 1.13 -7.55 -17.32
N GLY A 108 2.03 -8.50 -17.10
CA GLY A 108 2.32 -9.11 -15.80
C GLY A 108 3.51 -8.51 -15.04
N ALA A 109 3.85 -7.23 -15.27
CA ALA A 109 5.04 -6.58 -14.70
C ALA A 109 5.10 -6.57 -13.16
N VAL A 110 4.00 -6.80 -12.47
CA VAL A 110 3.95 -7.01 -11.02
C VAL A 110 3.49 -8.44 -10.76
N LEU A 111 4.39 -9.28 -10.25
CA LEU A 111 4.07 -10.68 -9.98
C LEU A 111 2.96 -10.78 -8.90
N ALA A 112 1.87 -11.44 -9.26
CA ALA A 112 0.75 -11.63 -8.35
C ALA A 112 1.13 -12.57 -7.19
N ARG A 113 0.80 -12.19 -5.96
CA ARG A 113 1.06 -13.02 -4.77
C ARG A 113 0.43 -14.41 -4.89
N ALA A 114 -0.76 -14.50 -5.48
CA ALA A 114 -1.42 -15.78 -5.71
C ALA A 114 -0.62 -16.69 -6.65
N GLY A 115 -0.03 -16.15 -7.72
CA GLY A 115 0.84 -16.86 -8.63
C GLY A 115 2.10 -17.38 -7.95
N LEU A 116 2.79 -16.52 -7.19
CA LEU A 116 3.97 -16.90 -6.41
C LEU A 116 3.65 -18.01 -5.38
N LYS A 117 2.51 -17.91 -4.69
CA LYS A 117 2.05 -18.94 -3.76
C LYS A 117 1.71 -20.25 -4.47
N GLY A 118 1.05 -20.15 -5.61
CA GLY A 118 0.64 -21.34 -6.40
C GLY A 118 1.81 -22.14 -6.94
N VAL A 119 2.92 -21.46 -7.24
CA VAL A 119 4.12 -22.12 -7.80
C VAL A 119 4.98 -22.74 -6.71
N LEU A 120 5.28 -22.02 -5.63
CA LEU A 120 6.14 -22.49 -4.54
C LEU A 120 5.79 -21.78 -3.22
N ALA A 121 4.74 -22.24 -2.54
CA ALA A 121 4.25 -21.64 -1.30
C ALA A 121 5.32 -21.61 -0.20
N GLU A 122 6.11 -22.66 -0.07
CA GLU A 122 7.15 -22.83 0.96
C GLU A 122 8.32 -21.84 0.82
N ALA A 123 8.52 -21.24 -0.36
CA ALA A 123 9.51 -20.18 -0.54
C ALA A 123 9.13 -18.88 0.18
N GLY A 124 7.86 -18.68 0.51
CA GLY A 124 7.39 -17.55 1.28
C GLY A 124 7.41 -16.19 0.58
N VAL A 125 7.84 -16.08 -0.68
CA VAL A 125 7.96 -14.82 -1.43
C VAL A 125 6.65 -14.06 -1.52
N HIS A 126 5.53 -14.75 -1.56
CA HIS A 126 4.19 -14.15 -1.57
C HIS A 126 3.83 -13.42 -0.27
N LEU A 127 4.59 -13.65 0.83
CA LEU A 127 4.41 -13.02 2.14
C LEU A 127 5.30 -11.79 2.35
N GLN A 128 6.26 -11.52 1.46
CA GLN A 128 7.14 -10.37 1.61
C GLN A 128 6.35 -9.06 1.57
N PRO A 129 6.82 -7.98 2.25
CA PRO A 129 6.13 -6.69 2.33
C PRO A 129 5.97 -6.06 0.95
N ASP A 130 7.04 -6.01 0.17
CA ASP A 130 7.02 -5.44 -1.17
C ASP A 130 6.56 -6.43 -2.24
N ARG A 131 6.06 -5.87 -3.34
CA ARG A 131 5.71 -6.66 -4.52
C ARG A 131 6.92 -6.87 -5.41
N VAL A 132 7.07 -8.08 -5.91
CA VAL A 132 8.09 -8.42 -6.91
C VAL A 132 7.69 -7.78 -8.24
N ARG A 133 8.56 -6.92 -8.78
CA ARG A 133 8.35 -6.20 -10.04
C ARG A 133 9.35 -6.67 -11.09
N LEU A 134 8.87 -6.78 -12.32
CA LEU A 134 9.67 -7.06 -13.49
C LEU A 134 9.83 -5.79 -14.31
N THR A 135 11.06 -5.45 -14.67
CA THR A 135 11.37 -4.26 -15.47
C THR A 135 12.31 -4.65 -16.61
N PRO A 136 12.04 -4.29 -17.87
CA PRO A 136 12.98 -4.49 -18.95
C PRO A 136 14.22 -3.63 -18.71
N VAL A 137 15.39 -4.20 -18.97
CA VAL A 137 16.69 -3.53 -18.83
C VAL A 137 17.39 -3.54 -20.18
N HIS A 138 17.91 -2.38 -20.57
CA HIS A 138 18.74 -2.31 -21.77
C HIS A 138 20.13 -2.86 -21.46
N LEU A 139 20.52 -3.94 -22.13
CA LEU A 139 21.90 -4.39 -22.20
C LEU A 139 22.56 -3.81 -23.46
N GLY A 140 23.70 -3.17 -23.29
CA GLY A 140 24.49 -2.71 -24.41
C GLY A 140 24.94 -3.89 -25.29
N THR A 141 25.16 -3.62 -26.59
CA THR A 141 25.58 -4.64 -27.56
C THR A 141 26.86 -5.36 -27.13
N ASP A 142 27.77 -4.64 -26.47
CA ASP A 142 29.02 -5.19 -25.95
C ASP A 142 28.78 -6.15 -24.78
N GLU A 143 27.85 -5.82 -23.87
CA GLU A 143 27.50 -6.72 -22.76
C GLU A 143 26.82 -7.98 -23.24
N GLN A 144 25.91 -7.84 -24.20
CA GLN A 144 25.28 -9.01 -24.84
C GLN A 144 26.33 -9.88 -25.52
N SER A 145 27.21 -9.29 -26.34
CA SER A 145 28.27 -10.01 -27.02
C SER A 145 29.17 -10.77 -26.05
N ARG A 146 29.56 -10.16 -24.94
CA ARG A 146 30.37 -10.81 -23.89
C ARG A 146 29.64 -12.00 -23.25
N LEU A 147 28.34 -11.87 -22.96
CA LEU A 147 27.53 -12.98 -22.42
C LEU A 147 27.51 -14.18 -23.39
N TRP A 148 27.19 -13.93 -24.66
CA TRP A 148 27.12 -14.99 -25.67
C TRP A 148 28.49 -15.63 -25.94
N THR A 149 29.55 -14.84 -25.96
CA THR A 149 30.93 -15.33 -26.11
C THR A 149 31.36 -16.20 -24.92
N ALA A 150 30.99 -15.83 -23.69
CA ALA A 150 31.32 -16.58 -22.50
C ALA A 150 30.68 -18.00 -22.51
N PHE A 151 29.50 -18.15 -23.12
CA PHE A 151 28.84 -19.44 -23.28
C PHE A 151 29.24 -20.18 -24.61
N GLN A 152 30.14 -19.61 -25.37
CA GLN A 152 30.64 -20.22 -26.64
C GLN A 152 29.50 -20.65 -27.57
N THR A 153 28.45 -19.85 -27.66
CA THR A 153 27.29 -20.15 -28.51
C THR A 153 26.97 -18.95 -29.42
N ASN A 154 26.27 -19.21 -30.51
CA ASN A 154 25.93 -18.18 -31.50
C ASN A 154 25.00 -17.14 -30.85
N TYR A 155 25.29 -15.87 -31.16
CA TYR A 155 24.46 -14.75 -30.73
C TYR A 155 23.03 -14.88 -31.28
N ARG A 156 22.07 -14.57 -30.39
CA ARG A 156 20.65 -14.45 -30.75
C ARG A 156 20.05 -13.22 -30.08
N ILE A 157 19.05 -12.63 -30.73
CA ILE A 157 18.32 -11.49 -30.16
C ILE A 157 17.69 -11.92 -28.84
N SER A 158 17.96 -11.13 -27.81
CA SER A 158 17.54 -11.39 -26.45
C SER A 158 17.16 -10.10 -25.73
N VAL A 159 16.25 -10.20 -24.78
CA VAL A 159 15.83 -9.06 -23.95
C VAL A 159 16.17 -9.36 -22.51
N ALA A 160 16.80 -8.40 -21.83
CA ALA A 160 17.10 -8.50 -20.42
C ALA A 160 15.96 -7.94 -19.57
N TYR A 161 15.73 -8.60 -18.45
CA TYR A 161 14.77 -8.17 -17.43
C TYR A 161 15.41 -8.20 -16.06
N GLN A 162 15.08 -7.18 -15.25
CA GLN A 162 15.40 -7.15 -13.84
C GLN A 162 14.14 -7.43 -13.02
N VAL A 163 14.24 -8.32 -12.08
CA VAL A 163 13.20 -8.61 -11.08
C VAL A 163 13.64 -8.05 -9.74
N SER A 164 12.89 -7.08 -9.22
CA SER A 164 13.20 -6.34 -8.00
C SER A 164 11.93 -6.22 -7.15
N VAL A 165 11.94 -6.29 -5.86
CA VAL A 165 12.97 -6.80 -4.99
C VAL A 165 12.59 -8.20 -4.54
N VAL A 166 13.55 -9.09 -4.42
CA VAL A 166 13.35 -10.43 -3.85
C VAL A 166 14.05 -10.46 -2.49
N LEU A 167 13.28 -10.67 -1.44
CA LEU A 167 13.78 -10.69 -0.08
C LEU A 167 14.00 -12.12 0.38
N ILE A 168 15.11 -12.38 1.06
CA ILE A 168 15.40 -13.64 1.75
C ILE A 168 15.60 -13.31 3.22
N ASP A 169 14.74 -13.84 4.08
CA ASP A 169 14.78 -13.59 5.51
C ASP A 169 15.91 -14.37 6.18
N THR A 170 16.41 -13.85 7.30
CA THR A 170 17.41 -14.55 8.10
C THR A 170 16.86 -15.83 8.72
N LEU A 171 17.72 -16.82 8.90
CA LEU A 171 17.39 -18.05 9.62
C LEU A 171 17.45 -17.85 11.15
N ASP A 172 18.13 -16.80 11.60
CA ASP A 172 18.26 -16.52 13.02
C ASP A 172 16.96 -15.96 13.58
N PRO A 173 16.38 -16.58 14.62
CA PRO A 173 15.21 -16.04 15.27
C PRO A 173 15.53 -14.68 15.89
N PRO A 174 14.58 -13.72 15.87
CA PRO A 174 14.79 -12.45 16.52
C PRO A 174 15.05 -12.65 18.02
N ALA A 175 16.18 -12.18 18.53
CA ALA A 175 16.45 -12.14 19.95
C ALA A 175 15.55 -11.07 20.56
N ALA A 176 14.67 -11.46 21.48
CA ALA A 176 13.94 -10.52 22.31
C ALA A 176 14.78 -10.27 23.58
N PRO A 177 15.50 -9.14 23.69
CA PRO A 177 16.23 -8.84 24.93
C PRO A 177 15.24 -8.69 26.08
N LEU A 178 15.64 -9.12 27.26
CA LEU A 178 14.87 -8.89 28.46
C LEU A 178 14.70 -7.38 28.66
N PRO A 179 13.52 -6.94 29.17
CA PRO A 179 13.31 -5.53 29.46
C PRO A 179 14.32 -5.04 30.51
N VAL A 180 14.85 -3.83 30.29
CA VAL A 180 15.75 -3.19 31.23
C VAL A 180 14.97 -2.85 32.49
N LEU A 181 15.21 -3.55 33.58
CA LEU A 181 14.55 -3.32 34.86
C LEU A 181 15.12 -2.12 35.60
N LYS A 182 16.40 -1.83 35.42
CA LYS A 182 17.10 -0.72 36.05
C LYS A 182 18.14 -0.12 35.11
N ARG A 183 18.32 1.19 35.15
CA ARG A 183 19.31 1.93 34.38
C ARG A 183 20.36 2.54 35.30
N GLY A 184 21.62 2.36 34.93
CA GLY A 184 22.78 2.91 35.66
C GLY A 184 23.72 1.80 36.10
N ARG A 185 24.91 2.22 36.59
CA ARG A 185 25.85 1.31 37.25
C ARG A 185 25.17 0.92 38.58
N ALA A 186 25.07 -0.34 38.87
CA ALA A 186 24.57 -0.85 40.12
C ALA A 186 25.74 -1.05 41.10
N PRO A 187 26.10 -0.08 41.91
CA PRO A 187 26.79 -0.40 43.15
C PRO A 187 25.78 -1.08 44.06
N VAL A 188 26.13 -2.24 44.51
CA VAL A 188 25.39 -2.88 45.59
C VAL A 188 25.75 -2.15 46.87
N ASP A 189 24.79 -1.57 47.60
CA ASP A 189 25.05 -0.95 48.89
C ASP A 189 25.57 -2.00 49.89
N GLU A 190 26.08 -1.56 51.02
CA GLU A 190 26.62 -2.45 52.07
C GLU A 190 25.56 -3.46 52.58
N GLN A 191 24.27 -3.27 52.30
CA GLN A 191 23.17 -4.14 52.59
C GLN A 191 22.76 -5.03 51.43
N GLY A 192 23.51 -5.02 50.33
CA GLY A 192 23.19 -5.84 49.14
C GLY A 192 22.05 -5.29 48.27
N ARG A 193 21.64 -4.01 48.47
CA ARG A 193 20.59 -3.37 47.67
C ARG A 193 21.18 -2.68 46.44
N ASP A 194 20.58 -2.91 45.34
CA ASP A 194 20.91 -2.35 44.06
C ASP A 194 20.38 -0.90 43.93
N GLU A 195 21.29 0.08 43.87
CA GLU A 195 20.99 1.52 43.78
C GLU A 195 20.62 1.97 42.34
N GLY A 196 20.55 1.08 41.37
CA GLY A 196 20.14 1.44 40.01
C GLY A 196 18.73 2.10 39.97
N VAL A 197 18.60 3.15 39.18
CA VAL A 197 17.31 3.79 38.95
C VAL A 197 16.37 2.78 38.28
N PRO A 198 15.20 2.46 38.88
CA PRO A 198 14.25 1.54 38.25
C PRO A 198 13.86 2.09 36.86
N ALA A 199 14.19 1.37 35.81
CA ALA A 199 13.65 1.60 34.50
C ALA A 199 12.34 0.80 34.42
N GLY A 200 11.27 1.40 34.86
CA GLY A 200 9.95 0.82 34.63
C GLY A 200 9.77 0.69 33.13
N ALA A 201 9.68 -0.54 32.64
CA ALA A 201 9.09 -0.79 31.34
C ALA A 201 7.60 -0.49 31.49
N SER A 202 7.24 0.77 31.65
CA SER A 202 5.90 1.21 31.34
C SER A 202 5.77 1.04 29.84
N ALA A 203 5.12 -0.05 29.43
CA ALA A 203 4.54 -0.10 28.11
C ALA A 203 3.62 1.12 28.05
N GLY A 204 4.09 2.22 27.48
CA GLY A 204 3.29 3.41 27.28
C GLY A 204 2.01 3.06 26.54
N PRO A 205 1.02 3.95 26.55
CA PRO A 205 -0.22 3.72 25.81
C PRO A 205 0.10 3.43 24.36
N ARG A 206 -0.45 2.33 23.82
CA ARG A 206 -0.28 1.91 22.43
C ARG A 206 -1.64 1.85 21.76
N LEU A 207 -1.73 2.44 20.58
CA LEU A 207 -2.89 2.33 19.71
C LEU A 207 -2.65 1.24 18.66
N ASP A 208 -3.61 0.34 18.54
CA ASP A 208 -3.57 -0.75 17.56
C ASP A 208 -4.47 -0.44 16.37
N ARG A 209 -5.64 0.16 16.60
CA ARG A 209 -6.63 0.44 15.55
C ARG A 209 -7.51 1.63 15.90
N VAL A 210 -7.98 2.33 14.85
CA VAL A 210 -9.03 3.34 14.94
C VAL A 210 -10.12 3.04 13.92
N THR A 211 -11.38 3.03 14.36
CA THR A 211 -12.53 2.77 13.49
C THR A 211 -13.68 3.73 13.81
N VAL A 212 -14.60 3.91 12.87
CA VAL A 212 -15.83 4.68 13.10
C VAL A 212 -16.87 3.75 13.73
N GLU A 213 -17.42 4.12 14.89
CA GLU A 213 -18.32 3.26 15.66
C GLU A 213 -19.54 2.80 14.85
N ALA A 214 -20.15 3.70 14.08
CA ALA A 214 -21.32 3.40 13.25
C ALA A 214 -21.07 2.30 12.22
N TRP A 215 -19.82 2.14 11.75
CA TRP A 215 -19.41 1.15 10.76
C TRP A 215 -18.92 -0.17 11.38
N ARG A 216 -19.13 -0.35 12.68
CA ARG A 216 -18.96 -1.62 13.43
C ARG A 216 -17.61 -2.31 13.18
N GLY A 217 -16.53 -1.53 13.23
CA GLY A 217 -15.17 -2.04 13.08
C GLY A 217 -14.70 -2.24 11.64
N ASN A 218 -15.44 -1.73 10.65
CA ASN A 218 -14.93 -1.63 9.29
C ASN A 218 -13.93 -0.49 9.21
N ASP A 219 -12.64 -0.81 9.14
CA ASP A 219 -11.51 0.11 9.10
C ASP A 219 -11.23 0.67 7.69
N SER A 220 -11.93 0.17 6.67
CA SER A 220 -11.85 0.70 5.30
C SER A 220 -12.67 1.97 5.09
N VAL A 221 -13.51 2.36 6.06
CA VAL A 221 -14.37 3.54 5.96
C VAL A 221 -13.70 4.74 6.61
N PRO A 222 -13.46 5.82 5.88
CA PRO A 222 -12.90 7.04 6.45
C PRO A 222 -13.88 7.68 7.44
N SER A 223 -13.31 8.35 8.45
CA SER A 223 -14.09 9.12 9.41
C SER A 223 -14.60 10.44 8.80
N ARG A 224 -15.62 11.01 9.39
CA ARG A 224 -16.15 12.34 9.04
C ARG A 224 -16.28 13.17 10.33
N THR A 225 -16.34 14.46 10.21
CA THR A 225 -16.58 15.32 11.39
C THR A 225 -17.86 14.94 12.11
N GLY A 226 -17.78 14.90 13.43
CA GLY A 226 -18.87 14.49 14.30
C GLY A 226 -19.04 12.96 14.40
N ASP A 227 -18.34 12.17 13.62
CA ASP A 227 -18.35 10.73 13.79
C ASP A 227 -17.74 10.32 15.14
N ARG A 228 -18.29 9.28 15.72
CA ARG A 228 -17.76 8.68 16.94
C ARG A 228 -16.74 7.61 16.56
N LEU A 229 -15.51 7.78 17.05
CA LEU A 229 -14.40 6.87 16.83
C LEU A 229 -14.30 5.88 17.98
N VAL A 230 -13.93 4.66 17.66
CA VAL A 230 -13.48 3.62 18.57
C VAL A 230 -11.98 3.45 18.34
N VAL A 231 -11.19 3.76 19.35
CA VAL A 231 -9.74 3.57 19.34
C VAL A 231 -9.41 2.39 20.25
N GLU A 232 -8.85 1.35 19.68
CA GLU A 232 -8.44 0.14 20.41
C GLU A 232 -6.93 0.14 20.59
N GLY A 233 -6.50 -0.35 21.76
CA GLY A 233 -5.08 -0.37 22.11
C GLY A 233 -4.82 -0.95 23.49
N ALA A 234 -3.62 -0.74 23.99
CA ALA A 234 -3.21 -1.22 25.32
C ALA A 234 -2.64 -0.06 26.15
N GLY A 235 -2.77 -0.16 27.47
CA GLY A 235 -2.20 0.83 28.40
C GLY A 235 -2.89 2.19 28.35
N LEU A 236 -4.17 2.24 27.95
CA LEU A 236 -4.96 3.46 27.83
C LEU A 236 -5.56 3.94 29.14
N THR A 237 -5.04 3.46 30.27
CA THR A 237 -5.40 3.82 31.64
C THR A 237 -4.26 4.49 32.38
N GLY A 238 -4.53 5.09 33.51
CA GLY A 238 -3.53 5.77 34.37
C GLY A 238 -3.81 7.26 34.54
N GLY A 239 -4.97 7.73 34.09
CA GLY A 239 -5.41 9.13 34.21
C GLY A 239 -6.37 9.54 33.10
N PRO A 240 -6.76 10.82 33.07
CA PRO A 240 -7.56 11.37 31.99
C PRO A 240 -6.86 11.16 30.64
N VAL A 241 -7.65 10.74 29.64
CA VAL A 241 -7.17 10.50 28.27
C VAL A 241 -7.60 11.66 27.38
N ARG A 242 -6.66 12.25 26.67
CA ARG A 242 -6.91 13.26 25.66
C ARG A 242 -6.38 12.82 24.29
N ALA A 243 -7.16 13.06 23.27
CA ALA A 243 -6.79 12.84 21.90
C ALA A 243 -6.16 14.09 21.30
N ARG A 244 -5.08 13.92 20.55
CA ARG A 244 -4.42 14.93 19.75
C ARG A 244 -4.67 14.62 18.28
N PHE A 245 -5.43 15.48 17.61
CA PHE A 245 -5.64 15.44 16.16
C PHE A 245 -4.70 16.44 15.50
N ALA A 246 -3.74 15.96 14.74
CA ALA A 246 -2.85 16.79 13.94
C ALA A 246 -3.19 16.63 12.47
N HIS A 247 -3.17 17.75 11.73
CA HIS A 247 -3.41 17.77 10.29
C HIS A 247 -2.45 18.77 9.65
N PRO A 248 -1.88 18.50 8.44
CA PRO A 248 -0.91 19.40 7.81
C PRO A 248 -1.42 20.84 7.59
N ARG A 249 -2.74 21.02 7.51
CA ARG A 249 -3.37 22.33 7.32
C ARG A 249 -3.73 23.06 8.61
N LEU A 250 -3.44 22.49 9.75
CA LEU A 250 -3.66 23.12 11.04
C LEU A 250 -2.34 23.65 11.59
N ALA A 251 -2.31 24.94 11.95
CA ALA A 251 -1.15 25.54 12.62
C ALA A 251 -0.88 24.91 14.00
N GLN A 252 -1.93 24.47 14.68
CA GLN A 252 -1.87 23.81 15.99
C GLN A 252 -2.78 22.58 15.98
N PRO A 253 -2.39 21.48 16.64
CA PRO A 253 -3.24 20.30 16.75
C PRO A 253 -4.49 20.60 17.59
N ILE A 254 -5.58 19.91 17.27
CA ILE A 254 -6.82 19.98 18.05
C ILE A 254 -6.75 18.91 19.14
N TRP A 255 -7.08 19.32 20.37
CA TRP A 255 -7.16 18.43 21.51
C TRP A 255 -8.63 18.17 21.87
N ALA A 256 -8.99 16.93 22.09
CA ALA A 256 -10.32 16.50 22.53
C ALA A 256 -10.22 15.51 23.68
N ASP A 257 -11.14 15.59 24.62
CA ASP A 257 -11.18 14.64 25.73
C ASP A 257 -11.87 13.34 25.30
N ALA A 258 -11.52 12.23 25.96
CA ALA A 258 -12.18 10.95 25.73
C ALA A 258 -13.66 11.02 26.13
N ALA A 259 -14.52 10.42 25.32
CA ALA A 259 -15.93 10.36 25.57
C ALA A 259 -16.27 9.34 26.70
N PRO A 260 -17.40 9.51 27.40
CA PRO A 260 -17.87 8.55 28.39
C PRO A 260 -18.02 7.14 27.81
N GLY A 261 -17.70 6.12 28.61
CA GLY A 261 -17.71 4.71 28.17
C GLY A 261 -16.36 4.21 27.68
N SER A 262 -15.30 5.01 27.78
CA SER A 262 -13.92 4.58 27.50
C SER A 262 -13.40 3.63 28.57
N THR A 263 -12.59 2.65 28.18
CA THR A 263 -11.96 1.63 29.04
C THR A 263 -10.44 1.63 28.86
N ALA A 264 -9.73 0.73 29.54
CA ALA A 264 -8.29 0.54 29.43
C ALA A 264 -7.81 0.13 28.04
N GLU A 265 -8.67 -0.49 27.25
CA GLU A 265 -8.34 -1.08 25.94
C GLU A 265 -9.11 -0.39 24.81
N ARG A 266 -10.11 0.42 25.14
CA ARG A 266 -11.02 1.06 24.20
C ARG A 266 -11.34 2.49 24.59
N VAL A 267 -10.94 3.45 23.76
CA VAL A 267 -11.23 4.86 23.96
C VAL A 267 -12.23 5.34 22.90
N LEU A 268 -13.27 6.04 23.36
CA LEU A 268 -14.28 6.66 22.51
C LEU A 268 -13.96 8.13 22.33
N LEU A 269 -13.99 8.61 21.08
CA LEU A 269 -13.68 9.98 20.71
C LEU A 269 -14.73 10.52 19.73
N LEU A 270 -14.88 11.83 19.69
CA LEU A 270 -15.60 12.50 18.60
C LEU A 270 -14.60 13.15 17.64
N VAL A 271 -14.81 13.02 16.34
CA VAL A 271 -14.01 13.73 15.34
C VAL A 271 -14.34 15.22 15.43
N PRO A 272 -13.34 16.09 15.72
CA PRO A 272 -13.60 17.52 15.90
C PRO A 272 -14.18 18.18 14.65
N ALA A 273 -15.13 19.10 14.82
CA ALA A 273 -15.76 19.83 13.72
C ALA A 273 -14.76 20.67 12.91
N ALA A 274 -13.72 21.19 13.56
CA ALA A 274 -12.67 22.01 12.92
C ALA A 274 -11.57 21.17 12.24
N LEU A 275 -11.61 19.83 12.29
CA LEU A 275 -10.60 18.99 11.66
C LEU A 275 -10.79 18.99 10.13
N PRO A 276 -9.81 19.45 9.32
CA PRO A 276 -9.95 19.49 7.86
C PRO A 276 -10.12 18.10 7.24
N ALA A 277 -10.71 18.06 6.04
CA ALA A 277 -10.72 16.85 5.23
C ALA A 277 -9.32 16.52 4.69
N GLY A 278 -9.01 15.24 4.56
CA GLY A 278 -7.69 14.72 4.19
C GLY A 278 -7.15 13.76 5.24
N PHE A 279 -5.84 13.51 5.21
CA PHE A 279 -5.19 12.64 6.19
C PHE A 279 -4.77 13.43 7.43
N ALA A 280 -5.39 13.12 8.56
CA ALA A 280 -4.98 13.55 9.89
C ALA A 280 -4.18 12.46 10.60
N THR A 281 -3.57 12.81 11.73
CA THR A 281 -2.86 11.89 12.63
C THR A 281 -3.52 11.97 14.00
N LEU A 282 -3.84 10.79 14.56
CA LEU A 282 -4.41 10.64 15.89
C LEU A 282 -3.36 10.07 16.84
N MET A 283 -3.20 10.71 18.00
CA MET A 283 -2.42 10.22 19.15
C MET A 283 -3.25 10.37 20.42
N LEU A 284 -3.01 9.54 21.42
CA LEU A 284 -3.56 9.72 22.76
C LEU A 284 -2.47 10.17 23.73
N ALA A 285 -2.86 11.01 24.68
CA ALA A 285 -2.06 11.39 25.83
C ALA A 285 -2.81 11.00 27.10
N VAL A 286 -2.16 10.16 27.91
CA VAL A 286 -2.69 9.63 29.16
C VAL A 286 -1.94 10.25 30.33
N GLY A 287 -2.63 10.79 31.30
CA GLY A 287 -2.03 11.40 32.49
C GLY A 287 -2.80 12.60 33.03
N PRO A 288 -2.38 13.14 34.18
CA PRO A 288 -3.08 14.23 34.84
C PRO A 288 -3.03 15.53 33.99
N PRO A 289 -4.01 16.43 34.16
CA PRO A 289 -4.08 17.69 33.38
C PRO A 289 -2.84 18.58 33.54
N GLU A 290 -2.29 18.66 34.74
CA GLU A 290 -1.14 19.51 35.11
C GLU A 290 0.15 18.72 35.39
N GLY A 291 0.22 17.45 34.96
CA GLY A 291 1.38 16.58 35.15
C GLY A 291 1.98 16.03 33.87
N PRO A 292 3.04 15.24 33.97
CA PRO A 292 3.61 14.57 32.82
C PRO A 292 2.59 13.61 32.20
N ARG A 293 2.39 13.74 30.88
CA ARG A 293 1.54 12.85 30.11
C ARG A 293 2.39 11.92 29.27
N ILE A 294 1.98 10.66 29.23
CA ILE A 294 2.59 9.66 28.37
C ILE A 294 1.79 9.63 27.05
N THR A 295 2.47 9.77 25.93
CA THR A 295 1.85 9.76 24.62
C THR A 295 1.94 8.39 23.96
N SER A 296 0.90 8.01 23.23
CA SER A 296 0.88 6.81 22.41
C SER A 296 1.68 6.97 21.12
N ASN A 297 1.80 5.88 20.36
CA ASN A 297 2.10 5.95 18.92
C ASN A 297 1.00 6.73 18.18
N ALA A 298 1.33 7.16 16.97
CA ALA A 298 0.42 7.85 16.08
C ALA A 298 -0.24 6.86 15.11
N LEU A 299 -1.56 7.04 14.87
CA LEU A 299 -2.27 6.34 13.79
C LEU A 299 -2.76 7.33 12.74
N PRO A 300 -2.74 6.97 11.45
CA PRO A 300 -3.35 7.76 10.40
C PRO A 300 -4.88 7.73 10.56
N LEU A 301 -5.51 8.90 10.38
CA LEU A 301 -6.95 9.07 10.43
C LEU A 301 -7.42 9.73 9.13
N PRO A 302 -7.96 8.97 8.18
CA PRO A 302 -8.56 9.57 6.99
C PRO A 302 -9.87 10.27 7.37
N VAL A 303 -10.02 11.54 6.97
CA VAL A 303 -11.19 12.37 7.23
C VAL A 303 -11.84 12.75 5.89
N ALA A 304 -13.01 12.19 5.63
CA ALA A 304 -13.79 12.42 4.43
C ALA A 304 -14.76 13.60 4.59
N VAL A 305 -15.20 14.14 3.47
CA VAL A 305 -16.33 15.07 3.39
C VAL A 305 -17.64 14.30 3.25
N ARG A 306 -18.75 14.88 3.71
CA ARG A 306 -20.10 14.42 3.37
C ARG A 306 -20.56 15.13 2.11
N LEU A 307 -21.10 14.41 1.15
CA LEU A 307 -21.72 15.00 -0.01
C LEU A 307 -23.20 15.28 0.26
N GLY A 308 -23.62 16.47 -0.09
CA GLY A 308 -25.04 16.77 -0.26
C GLY A 308 -25.56 16.21 -1.59
N ARG A 309 -26.83 16.43 -1.88
CA ARG A 309 -27.46 15.94 -3.11
C ARG A 309 -26.88 16.67 -4.33
N PRO A 310 -26.22 15.95 -5.25
CA PRO A 310 -25.70 16.58 -6.46
C PRO A 310 -26.85 16.99 -7.40
N SER A 311 -26.59 17.97 -8.27
CA SER A 311 -27.51 18.35 -9.32
C SER A 311 -26.81 18.35 -10.68
N VAL A 312 -27.55 17.97 -11.72
CA VAL A 312 -27.09 17.96 -13.10
C VAL A 312 -27.67 19.19 -13.80
N LEU A 313 -26.81 19.93 -14.49
CA LEU A 313 -27.20 21.11 -15.29
C LEU A 313 -27.01 20.78 -16.78
N PRO A 314 -28.08 20.37 -17.47
CA PRO A 314 -28.00 20.05 -18.89
C PRO A 314 -27.57 21.27 -19.71
N GLY A 315 -26.73 21.07 -20.72
CA GLY A 315 -26.28 22.11 -21.65
C GLY A 315 -25.34 23.18 -21.08
N ALA A 316 -24.98 23.11 -19.79
CA ALA A 316 -24.08 24.08 -19.15
C ALA A 316 -22.60 23.67 -19.18
N GLY A 317 -22.28 22.44 -19.56
CA GLY A 317 -20.93 21.91 -19.66
C GLY A 317 -20.20 22.34 -20.95
N ARG A 318 -18.90 21.99 -21.05
CA ARG A 318 -18.17 22.08 -22.30
C ARG A 318 -18.74 21.10 -23.33
N PRO A 319 -18.53 21.28 -24.64
CA PRO A 319 -18.95 20.29 -25.65
C PRO A 319 -18.48 18.87 -25.27
N GLY A 320 -19.41 17.90 -25.26
CA GLY A 320 -19.15 16.51 -24.85
C GLY A 320 -19.06 16.28 -23.33
N THR A 321 -19.46 17.27 -22.52
CA THR A 321 -19.51 17.12 -21.07
C THR A 321 -20.87 17.52 -20.48
N VAL A 322 -21.15 17.03 -19.29
CA VAL A 322 -22.33 17.38 -18.49
C VAL A 322 -21.86 18.08 -17.21
N ARG A 323 -22.41 19.25 -16.90
CA ARG A 323 -22.07 19.94 -15.67
C ARG A 323 -22.81 19.33 -14.50
N VAL A 324 -22.03 18.96 -13.47
CA VAL A 324 -22.55 18.46 -12.20
C VAL A 324 -22.10 19.38 -11.08
N THR A 325 -23.02 19.78 -10.23
CA THR A 325 -22.71 20.52 -9.00
C THR A 325 -22.89 19.61 -7.81
N VAL A 326 -21.90 19.63 -6.91
CA VAL A 326 -21.81 18.76 -5.75
C VAL A 326 -21.67 19.61 -4.50
N PRO A 327 -22.68 19.65 -3.62
CA PRO A 327 -22.56 20.27 -2.32
C PRO A 327 -21.68 19.45 -1.39
N SER A 328 -20.89 20.10 -0.54
CA SER A 328 -20.07 19.51 0.51
C SER A 328 -20.51 20.04 1.87
N ASP A 329 -20.43 19.23 2.91
CA ASP A 329 -20.78 19.61 4.30
C ASP A 329 -19.80 20.61 4.91
N ARG A 330 -18.72 20.94 4.21
CA ARG A 330 -17.69 21.86 4.70
C ARG A 330 -17.07 22.70 3.59
N LEU A 331 -16.50 23.80 4.02
CA LEU A 331 -15.70 24.66 3.16
C LEU A 331 -14.37 23.95 2.84
N LEU A 332 -14.07 23.83 1.57
CA LEU A 332 -12.77 23.39 1.09
C LEU A 332 -11.89 24.62 0.83
N VAL A 333 -10.59 24.51 1.09
CA VAL A 333 -9.64 25.60 0.89
C VAL A 333 -8.94 25.48 -0.46
N ASP A 334 -8.50 26.61 -1.02
CA ASP A 334 -8.02 26.73 -2.40
C ASP A 334 -6.85 25.80 -2.76
N ASP A 335 -6.05 25.41 -1.77
CA ASP A 335 -4.87 24.56 -1.96
C ASP A 335 -5.14 23.06 -1.74
N GLN A 336 -6.38 22.66 -1.45
CA GLN A 336 -6.74 21.25 -1.36
C GLN A 336 -6.84 20.61 -2.75
N ALA A 337 -6.26 19.42 -2.87
CA ALA A 337 -6.43 18.60 -4.07
C ALA A 337 -7.83 17.98 -4.08
N VAL A 338 -8.70 18.49 -4.97
CA VAL A 338 -10.10 18.05 -5.06
C VAL A 338 -10.34 17.40 -6.42
N LEU A 339 -10.92 16.19 -6.41
CA LEU A 339 -11.29 15.45 -7.60
C LEU A 339 -12.68 14.83 -7.41
N LEU A 340 -13.53 14.91 -8.44
CA LEU A 340 -14.77 14.13 -8.50
C LEU A 340 -14.50 12.81 -9.23
N LEU A 341 -14.87 11.72 -8.59
CA LEU A 341 -14.80 10.39 -9.16
C LEU A 341 -16.20 9.97 -9.61
N ALA A 342 -16.31 9.62 -10.88
CA ALA A 342 -17.54 9.18 -11.51
C ALA A 342 -17.20 8.11 -12.53
N ASP A 343 -17.80 6.95 -12.44
CA ASP A 343 -17.64 5.83 -13.40
C ASP A 343 -16.14 5.52 -13.73
N GLY A 344 -15.33 5.39 -12.66
CA GLY A 344 -13.90 5.11 -12.79
C GLY A 344 -13.03 6.26 -13.30
N ARG A 345 -13.61 7.41 -13.65
CA ARG A 345 -12.91 8.61 -14.13
C ARG A 345 -12.74 9.64 -13.01
N GLN A 346 -11.69 10.44 -13.12
CA GLN A 346 -11.39 11.53 -12.20
C GLN A 346 -11.49 12.85 -12.93
N THR A 347 -12.23 13.79 -12.37
CA THR A 347 -12.46 15.12 -12.96
C THR A 347 -12.11 16.19 -11.94
N ALA A 348 -11.30 17.18 -12.33
CA ALA A 348 -10.99 18.33 -11.51
C ALA A 348 -12.17 19.34 -11.51
N PRO A 349 -12.34 20.17 -10.45
CA PRO A 349 -13.37 21.17 -10.40
C PRO A 349 -13.14 22.26 -11.45
N ASN A 350 -14.23 22.81 -11.98
CA ASN A 350 -14.20 23.87 -13.02
C ASN A 350 -13.66 25.20 -12.50
N THR A 351 -13.86 25.47 -11.23
CA THR A 351 -13.37 26.67 -10.56
C THR A 351 -12.55 26.26 -9.35
N ARG A 352 -11.44 26.95 -9.11
CA ARG A 352 -10.74 26.83 -7.84
C ARG A 352 -11.70 27.22 -6.73
N VAL A 353 -11.84 26.35 -5.74
CA VAL A 353 -12.74 26.54 -4.61
C VAL A 353 -12.28 27.76 -3.83
N ARG A 354 -12.93 28.89 -4.04
CA ARG A 354 -12.83 30.05 -3.13
C ARG A 354 -14.02 29.97 -2.20
N ALA A 355 -13.80 29.52 -0.98
CA ALA A 355 -14.76 29.59 0.13
C ALA A 355 -16.20 29.23 -0.25
N GLY A 356 -16.44 28.04 -0.73
CA GLY A 356 -17.78 27.58 -1.09
C GLY A 356 -17.98 26.10 -0.77
N ALA A 357 -19.15 25.76 -0.27
CA ALA A 357 -19.54 24.37 -0.03
C ALA A 357 -20.11 23.66 -1.28
N VAL A 358 -20.12 24.33 -2.43
CA VAL A 358 -20.69 23.77 -3.68
C VAL A 358 -19.64 23.81 -4.78
N LEU A 359 -19.32 22.65 -5.29
CA LEU A 359 -18.32 22.42 -6.31
C LEU A 359 -18.96 22.12 -7.66
N SER A 360 -18.37 22.60 -8.74
CA SER A 360 -18.85 22.37 -10.10
C SER A 360 -17.83 21.62 -10.92
N PHE A 361 -18.27 20.59 -11.65
CA PHE A 361 -17.44 19.70 -12.45
C PHE A 361 -18.06 19.49 -13.84
N ASP A 362 -17.24 19.45 -14.88
CA ASP A 362 -17.68 19.06 -16.23
C ASP A 362 -17.29 17.60 -16.47
N LEU A 363 -18.25 16.70 -16.26
CA LEU A 363 -18.05 15.26 -16.45
C LEU A 363 -18.08 14.91 -17.92
N PRO A 364 -17.11 14.17 -18.46
CA PRO A 364 -17.19 13.62 -19.80
C PRO A 364 -18.43 12.72 -19.94
N HIS A 365 -19.30 13.00 -20.88
CA HIS A 365 -20.48 12.21 -21.17
C HIS A 365 -20.27 11.40 -22.45
N THR A 366 -19.90 10.14 -22.29
CA THR A 366 -19.69 9.19 -23.41
C THR A 366 -20.63 7.99 -23.32
N GLY A 367 -21.54 7.97 -22.33
CA GLY A 367 -22.45 6.87 -22.04
C GLY A 367 -23.83 7.04 -22.68
N ALA A 368 -24.67 6.01 -22.54
CA ALA A 368 -26.06 6.08 -22.93
C ALA A 368 -26.84 7.08 -22.05
N ALA A 369 -27.77 7.81 -22.64
CA ALA A 369 -28.71 8.66 -21.91
C ALA A 369 -29.45 7.83 -20.84
N GLY A 370 -29.60 8.40 -19.64
CA GLY A 370 -30.24 7.72 -18.50
C GLY A 370 -29.30 6.86 -17.64
N ALA A 371 -28.00 6.86 -17.91
CA ALA A 371 -27.02 6.14 -17.08
C ALA A 371 -26.98 6.71 -15.65
N VAL A 372 -27.10 5.82 -14.66
CA VAL A 372 -26.97 6.17 -13.23
C VAL A 372 -25.51 6.08 -12.82
N VAL A 373 -24.94 7.19 -12.37
CA VAL A 373 -23.53 7.28 -11.96
C VAL A 373 -23.44 7.62 -10.48
N THR A 374 -22.68 6.84 -9.72
CA THR A 374 -22.37 7.12 -8.30
C THR A 374 -21.17 8.06 -8.21
N LEU A 375 -21.37 9.18 -7.51
CA LEU A 375 -20.35 10.20 -7.33
C LEU A 375 -19.60 10.01 -6.01
N ARG A 376 -18.29 10.20 -6.03
CA ARG A 376 -17.43 10.32 -4.85
C ARG A 376 -16.55 11.55 -5.00
N LEU A 377 -16.36 12.28 -3.92
CA LEU A 377 -15.43 13.40 -3.89
C LEU A 377 -14.16 12.97 -3.16
N ARG A 378 -13.02 13.10 -3.82
CA ARG A 378 -11.70 12.89 -3.22
C ARG A 378 -11.12 14.22 -2.82
N VAL A 379 -10.77 14.37 -1.54
CA VAL A 379 -10.14 15.57 -0.99
C VAL A 379 -8.83 15.17 -0.32
N ASP A 380 -7.72 15.73 -0.78
CA ASP A 380 -6.36 15.40 -0.31
C ASP A 380 -6.12 13.87 -0.17
N GLY A 381 -6.61 13.11 -1.15
CA GLY A 381 -6.43 11.66 -1.22
C GLY A 381 -7.49 10.83 -0.49
N VAL A 382 -8.41 11.45 0.27
CA VAL A 382 -9.48 10.74 1.01
C VAL A 382 -10.80 10.83 0.25
N ASP A 383 -11.41 9.69 -0.04
CA ASP A 383 -12.68 9.58 -0.75
C ASP A 383 -13.86 9.77 0.19
N SER A 384 -14.91 10.46 -0.26
CA SER A 384 -16.21 10.46 0.42
C SER A 384 -16.82 9.06 0.43
N VAL A 385 -17.64 8.76 1.43
CA VAL A 385 -18.29 7.46 1.59
C VAL A 385 -19.55 7.42 0.71
N PRO A 386 -19.60 6.55 -0.31
CA PRO A 386 -20.75 6.47 -1.23
C PRO A 386 -21.89 5.58 -0.70
N LEU A 387 -21.93 5.32 0.59
CA LEU A 387 -22.92 4.48 1.23
C LEU A 387 -23.80 5.32 2.15
N PRO A 388 -25.09 4.97 2.32
CA PRO A 388 -25.96 5.66 3.26
C PRO A 388 -25.45 5.49 4.70
N GLU A 389 -25.88 6.38 5.58
CA GLU A 389 -25.55 6.27 7.00
C GLU A 389 -26.03 4.94 7.59
N PRO A 390 -25.16 4.23 8.32
CA PRO A 390 -25.56 2.98 8.96
C PRO A 390 -26.65 3.21 10.01
N ASP A 391 -27.70 2.40 9.93
CA ASP A 391 -28.74 2.32 10.97
C ASP A 391 -28.26 1.30 12.04
N PRO A 392 -28.17 1.69 13.33
CA PRO A 392 -27.76 0.75 14.38
C PRO A 392 -28.62 -0.51 14.48
N ALA A 393 -29.88 -0.43 14.10
CA ALA A 393 -30.83 -1.54 14.15
C ALA A 393 -30.79 -2.46 12.92
N LYS A 394 -30.03 -2.11 11.88
CA LYS A 394 -29.99 -2.85 10.62
C LYS A 394 -28.58 -3.34 10.28
N PRO A 395 -28.42 -4.33 9.38
CA PRO A 395 -27.13 -4.67 8.81
C PRO A 395 -26.47 -3.48 8.12
N LEU A 396 -25.14 -3.49 8.01
CA LEU A 396 -24.43 -2.45 7.27
C LEU A 396 -24.92 -2.33 5.82
N PRO A 397 -24.98 -1.11 5.25
CA PRO A 397 -25.47 -0.91 3.90
C PRO A 397 -24.57 -1.62 2.86
N THR A 398 -25.19 -2.30 1.92
CA THR A 398 -24.54 -3.01 0.81
C THR A 398 -24.81 -2.38 -0.55
N ARG A 399 -25.61 -1.30 -0.59
CA ARG A 399 -25.97 -0.56 -1.81
C ARG A 399 -25.50 0.87 -1.68
N PHE A 400 -25.14 1.46 -2.81
CA PHE A 400 -24.77 2.86 -2.86
C PHE A 400 -25.93 3.77 -2.46
N ASP A 401 -25.58 4.90 -1.86
CA ASP A 401 -26.53 5.93 -1.45
C ASP A 401 -27.17 6.59 -2.67
N PRO A 402 -28.51 6.47 -2.86
CA PRO A 402 -29.19 7.13 -3.96
C PRO A 402 -29.02 8.65 -3.97
N VAL A 403 -28.75 9.27 -2.80
CA VAL A 403 -28.47 10.71 -2.69
C VAL A 403 -27.19 11.10 -3.42
N GLN A 404 -26.23 10.21 -3.51
CA GLN A 404 -24.95 10.41 -4.20
C GLN A 404 -24.95 9.90 -5.65
N GLN A 405 -26.10 9.56 -6.18
CA GLN A 405 -26.26 9.12 -7.57
C GLN A 405 -26.88 10.24 -8.42
N VAL A 406 -26.40 10.34 -9.65
CA VAL A 406 -26.97 11.22 -10.67
C VAL A 406 -27.33 10.42 -11.91
N VAL A 407 -28.42 10.83 -12.57
CA VAL A 407 -28.80 10.33 -13.89
C VAL A 407 -28.23 11.29 -14.92
N LEU A 408 -27.38 10.81 -15.80
CA LEU A 408 -26.82 11.62 -16.87
C LEU A 408 -27.81 11.69 -18.05
N PRO A 409 -27.98 12.86 -18.70
CA PRO A 409 -28.96 13.07 -19.76
C PRO A 409 -28.68 12.30 -21.05
#